data_4330c738b11d9f098d59d272336899c3
#
_entry.id   4330c738b11d9f098d59d272336899c3
#
_cell.length_a   1.000
_cell.length_b   1.000
_cell.length_c   1.000
_cell.angle_alpha   90.00
_cell.angle_beta   90.00
_cell.angle_gamma   90.00
#
_symmetry.space_group_name_H-M   'P 1'
#
loop_
_entity.id
_entity.type
_entity.pdbx_description
1 polymer ?
#
loop_
_entity_poly.entity_id
_entity_poly.type
_entity_poly.pdbx_seq_one_letter_code
_entity_poly.pdbx_strand_id
1 'polypeptide(L)'
;MRPPSTTPAAGEARGYERGHGYGLVLFASILLIVIGCFNLIQGIAAIAHSHVFVANAHYVFANQRTWGWITLILGCLQLLAAVGVLAGNQVARWFAVVVLGLNAIDQMFFIPAYPFWSLTIIAMDVVALYGLCVYGSRANLEAA
;
A
#
# COMPACT_ATOMS: atom_id res chain seq x y z
N MET A 1 -8.20 47.49 -22.20
CA MET A 1 -7.69 46.24 -22.80
C MET A 1 -7.44 45.23 -21.71
N ARG A 2 -8.15 44.12 -21.78
CA ARG A 2 -7.95 43.06 -20.80
C ARG A 2 -6.67 42.28 -21.08
N PRO A 3 -5.83 41.96 -20.11
CA PRO A 3 -4.74 41.04 -20.33
C PRO A 3 -5.36 39.62 -20.56
N PRO A 4 -5.14 39.01 -21.70
CA PRO A 4 -5.75 37.71 -22.01
C PRO A 4 -5.08 36.52 -21.33
N SER A 5 -4.11 36.76 -20.50
CA SER A 5 -3.19 35.72 -20.01
C SER A 5 -3.60 35.03 -18.72
N THR A 6 -4.63 35.52 -18.00
CA THR A 6 -4.95 34.98 -16.68
C THR A 6 -5.85 33.74 -16.71
N THR A 7 -6.73 33.62 -17.68
CA THR A 7 -7.70 32.52 -17.74
C THR A 7 -7.11 31.21 -18.28
N PRO A 8 -6.29 31.19 -19.34
CA PRO A 8 -5.65 29.95 -19.79
C PRO A 8 -4.66 29.37 -18.77
N ALA A 9 -3.88 30.23 -18.12
CA ALA A 9 -2.90 29.80 -17.12
C ALA A 9 -3.53 29.12 -15.91
N ALA A 10 -4.68 29.59 -15.44
CA ALA A 10 -5.42 28.99 -14.34
C ALA A 10 -5.99 27.62 -14.71
N GLY A 11 -6.47 27.46 -15.95
CA GLY A 11 -6.96 26.19 -16.47
C GLY A 11 -5.86 25.14 -16.63
N GLU A 12 -4.70 25.56 -17.14
CA GLU A 12 -3.53 24.69 -17.30
C GLU A 12 -2.97 24.24 -15.96
N ALA A 13 -2.87 25.16 -14.99
CA ALA A 13 -2.41 24.82 -13.65
C ALA A 13 -3.32 23.80 -12.96
N ARG A 14 -4.64 23.94 -13.10
CA ARG A 14 -5.61 22.97 -12.59
C ARG A 14 -5.49 21.61 -13.26
N GLY A 15 -5.31 21.58 -14.56
CA GLY A 15 -5.10 20.35 -15.30
C GLY A 15 -3.81 19.64 -14.87
N TYR A 16 -2.76 20.40 -14.64
CA TYR A 16 -1.47 19.86 -14.18
C TYR A 16 -1.56 19.29 -12.77
N GLU A 17 -2.22 19.98 -11.84
CA GLU A 17 -2.45 19.50 -10.49
C GLU A 17 -3.30 18.22 -10.45
N ARG A 18 -4.33 18.13 -11.26
CA ARG A 18 -5.14 16.91 -11.40
C ARG A 18 -4.33 15.74 -11.93
N GLY A 19 -3.48 15.99 -12.93
CA GLY A 19 -2.60 14.98 -13.47
C GLY A 19 -1.61 14.44 -12.47
N HIS A 20 -1.05 15.30 -11.61
CA HIS A 20 -0.14 14.90 -10.55
C HIS A 20 -0.83 14.07 -9.46
N GLY A 21 -2.02 14.48 -9.02
CA GLY A 21 -2.80 13.76 -8.04
C GLY A 21 -3.20 12.37 -8.53
N TYR A 22 -3.65 12.26 -9.78
CA TYR A 22 -3.98 11.00 -10.41
C TYR A 22 -2.77 10.08 -10.55
N GLY A 23 -1.63 10.61 -10.98
CA GLY A 23 -0.39 9.84 -11.13
C GLY A 23 0.10 9.24 -9.83
N LEU A 24 -0.04 9.95 -8.72
CA LEU A 24 0.37 9.47 -7.40
C LEU A 24 -0.59 8.44 -6.82
N VAL A 25 -1.87 8.59 -7.05
CA VAL A 25 -2.88 7.56 -6.70
C VAL A 25 -2.64 6.29 -7.51
N LEU A 26 -2.36 6.43 -8.79
CA LEU A 26 -2.00 5.30 -9.65
C LEU A 26 -0.71 4.61 -9.16
N PHE A 27 0.31 5.38 -8.82
CA PHE A 27 1.56 4.85 -8.26
C PHE A 27 1.33 4.10 -6.94
N ALA A 28 0.55 4.68 -6.03
CA ALA A 28 0.19 4.03 -4.77
C ALA A 28 -0.58 2.73 -4.99
N SER A 29 -1.49 2.71 -5.97
CA SER A 29 -2.26 1.51 -6.32
C SER A 29 -1.35 0.41 -6.90
N ILE A 30 -0.39 0.78 -7.73
CA ILE A 30 0.61 -0.15 -8.26
C ILE A 30 1.45 -0.73 -7.11
N LEU A 31 1.89 0.10 -6.17
CA LEU A 31 2.61 -0.36 -4.98
C LEU A 31 1.75 -1.33 -4.15
N LEU A 32 0.48 -1.02 -3.94
CA LEU A 32 -0.45 -1.92 -3.25
C LEU A 32 -0.54 -3.28 -3.93
N ILE A 33 -0.61 -3.31 -5.26
CA ILE A 33 -0.64 -4.55 -6.03
C ILE A 33 0.66 -5.34 -5.83
N VAL A 34 1.79 -4.67 -5.96
CA VAL A 34 3.12 -5.30 -5.81
C VAL A 34 3.29 -5.88 -4.39
N ILE A 35 3.00 -5.07 -3.36
CA ILE A 35 3.09 -5.50 -1.96
C ILE A 35 2.12 -6.65 -1.69
N GLY A 36 0.89 -6.55 -2.19
CA GLY A 36 -0.12 -7.59 -2.06
C GLY A 36 0.33 -8.91 -2.69
N CYS A 37 0.91 -8.88 -3.88
CA CYS A 37 1.46 -10.07 -4.54
C CYS A 37 2.62 -10.67 -3.72
N PHE A 38 3.53 -9.85 -3.21
CA PHE A 38 4.63 -10.34 -2.36
C PHE A 38 4.10 -10.97 -1.07
N ASN A 39 3.09 -10.37 -0.45
CA ASN A 39 2.46 -10.93 0.76
C ASN A 39 1.76 -12.27 0.47
N LEU A 40 1.11 -12.42 -0.69
CA LEU A 40 0.54 -13.70 -1.08
C LEU A 40 1.62 -14.78 -1.22
N ILE A 41 2.70 -14.47 -1.92
CA ILE A 41 3.83 -15.40 -2.11
C ILE A 41 4.45 -15.75 -0.76
N GLN A 42 4.72 -14.75 0.07
CA GLN A 42 5.32 -14.92 1.40
C GLN A 42 4.41 -15.74 2.32
N GLY A 43 3.10 -15.44 2.32
CA GLY A 43 2.12 -16.17 3.11
C GLY A 43 2.01 -17.63 2.70
N ILE A 44 1.95 -17.92 1.40
CA ILE A 44 1.92 -19.28 0.87
C ILE A 44 3.22 -20.02 1.22
N ALA A 45 4.37 -19.37 1.04
CA ALA A 45 5.67 -19.95 1.37
C ALA A 45 5.78 -20.28 2.87
N ALA A 46 5.32 -19.38 3.74
CA ALA A 46 5.33 -19.59 5.18
C ALA A 46 4.43 -20.76 5.62
N ILE A 47 3.27 -20.91 4.97
CA ILE A 47 2.36 -22.03 5.23
C ILE A 47 2.95 -23.34 4.72
N ALA A 48 3.50 -23.34 3.51
CA ALA A 48 4.02 -24.55 2.85
C ALA A 48 5.30 -25.06 3.53
N HIS A 49 6.16 -24.14 3.98
CA HIS A 49 7.48 -24.49 4.52
C HIS A 49 7.59 -24.32 6.04
N SER A 50 6.48 -24.38 6.74
CA SER A 50 6.43 -24.22 8.20
C SER A 50 7.33 -25.21 8.97
N HIS A 51 7.73 -26.33 8.35
CA HIS A 51 8.60 -27.34 8.96
C HIS A 51 10.10 -27.11 8.70
N VAL A 52 10.47 -26.33 7.70
CA VAL A 52 11.87 -26.19 7.25
C VAL A 52 12.61 -25.04 7.94
N PHE A 53 11.89 -23.99 8.31
CA PHE A 53 12.49 -22.76 8.85
C PHE A 53 12.48 -22.66 10.39
N VAL A 54 11.95 -23.67 11.08
CA VAL A 54 11.71 -23.59 12.53
C VAL A 54 12.96 -23.79 13.39
N ALA A 55 14.09 -24.21 12.80
CA ALA A 55 15.24 -24.62 13.60
C ALA A 55 15.91 -23.49 14.41
N ASN A 56 15.73 -22.20 14.04
CA ASN A 56 16.43 -21.10 14.72
C ASN A 56 15.65 -19.77 14.83
N ALA A 57 14.37 -19.71 14.48
CA ALA A 57 13.60 -18.49 14.58
C ALA A 57 12.67 -18.53 15.80
N HIS A 58 13.02 -17.79 16.84
CA HIS A 58 12.12 -17.56 17.98
C HIS A 58 10.99 -16.60 17.55
N TYR A 59 9.88 -17.15 17.11
CA TYR A 59 8.64 -16.38 16.93
C TYR A 59 8.01 -16.16 18.31
N VAL A 60 7.87 -14.90 18.66
CA VAL A 60 7.54 -14.50 20.03
C VAL A 60 6.11 -14.89 20.44
N PHE A 61 5.18 -15.14 19.52
CA PHE A 61 3.77 -15.32 19.87
C PHE A 61 2.97 -16.39 19.11
N ALA A 62 3.45 -17.00 18.04
CA ALA A 62 2.67 -17.99 17.31
C ALA A 62 3.52 -18.81 16.33
N ASN A 63 2.95 -19.94 15.87
CA ASN A 63 3.54 -20.74 14.79
C ASN A 63 3.68 -19.93 13.51
N GLN A 64 4.77 -20.13 12.78
CA GLN A 64 5.01 -19.56 11.45
C GLN A 64 3.82 -19.74 10.50
N ARG A 65 3.11 -20.84 10.62
CA ARG A 65 1.91 -21.12 9.83
C ARG A 65 0.79 -20.12 10.10
N THR A 66 0.58 -19.73 11.36
CA THR A 66 -0.43 -18.73 11.73
C THR A 66 -0.08 -17.36 11.15
N TRP A 67 1.18 -16.95 11.25
CA TRP A 67 1.65 -15.71 10.63
C TRP A 67 1.55 -15.74 9.11
N GLY A 68 1.83 -16.89 8.48
CA GLY A 68 1.64 -17.07 7.05
C GLY A 68 0.20 -16.84 6.61
N TRP A 69 -0.78 -17.31 7.37
CA TRP A 69 -2.20 -17.06 7.12
C TRP A 69 -2.56 -15.58 7.25
N ILE A 70 -2.05 -14.90 8.29
CA ILE A 70 -2.26 -13.45 8.49
C ILE A 70 -1.70 -12.68 7.30
N THR A 71 -0.48 -12.94 6.89
CA THR A 71 0.17 -12.29 5.75
C THR A 71 -0.57 -12.56 4.43
N LEU A 72 -1.06 -13.78 4.24
CA LEU A 72 -1.87 -14.15 3.07
C LEU A 72 -3.17 -13.34 3.00
N ILE A 73 -3.89 -13.25 4.12
CA ILE A 73 -5.13 -12.49 4.22
C ILE A 73 -4.86 -11.00 3.95
N LEU A 74 -3.80 -10.43 4.54
CA LEU A 74 -3.40 -9.05 4.30
C LEU A 74 -3.10 -8.81 2.82
N GLY A 75 -2.40 -9.73 2.15
CA GLY A 75 -2.15 -9.66 0.72
C GLY A 75 -3.42 -9.61 -0.12
N CYS A 76 -4.40 -10.47 0.20
CA CYS A 76 -5.71 -10.45 -0.47
C CYS A 76 -6.43 -9.12 -0.24
N LEU A 77 -6.45 -8.62 0.99
CA LEU A 77 -7.06 -7.34 1.33
C LEU A 77 -6.40 -6.16 0.60
N GLN A 78 -5.08 -6.20 0.46
CA GLN A 78 -4.33 -5.18 -0.28
C GLN A 78 -4.69 -5.16 -1.77
N LEU A 79 -4.83 -6.33 -2.40
CA LEU A 79 -5.25 -6.41 -3.80
C LEU A 79 -6.68 -5.89 -4.00
N LEU A 80 -7.60 -6.21 -3.10
CA LEU A 80 -8.96 -5.67 -3.12
C LEU A 80 -8.97 -4.15 -2.91
N ALA A 81 -8.17 -3.67 -1.98
CA ALA A 81 -8.00 -2.24 -1.73
C ALA A 81 -7.45 -1.51 -2.96
N ALA A 82 -6.46 -2.09 -3.64
CA ALA A 82 -5.89 -1.52 -4.85
C ALA A 82 -6.93 -1.33 -5.96
N VAL A 83 -7.77 -2.34 -6.18
CA VAL A 83 -8.88 -2.26 -7.15
C VAL A 83 -9.85 -1.15 -6.76
N GLY A 84 -10.21 -1.05 -5.48
CA GLY A 84 -11.12 -0.01 -4.99
C GLY A 84 -10.53 1.39 -5.11
N VAL A 85 -9.25 1.56 -4.84
CA VAL A 85 -8.55 2.84 -4.99
C VAL A 85 -8.49 3.25 -6.47
N LEU A 86 -8.20 2.31 -7.37
CA LEU A 86 -8.23 2.56 -8.82
C LEU A 86 -9.61 2.94 -9.32
N ALA A 87 -10.66 2.40 -8.72
CA ALA A 87 -12.04 2.77 -9.03
C ALA A 87 -12.45 4.15 -8.49
N GLY A 88 -11.58 4.81 -7.72
CA GLY A 88 -11.85 6.12 -7.14
C GLY A 88 -12.71 6.11 -5.89
N ASN A 89 -12.88 4.97 -5.24
CA ASN A 89 -13.68 4.84 -4.03
C ASN A 89 -12.93 5.37 -2.81
N GLN A 90 -13.50 6.35 -2.14
CA GLN A 90 -12.92 6.96 -0.95
C GLN A 90 -12.86 6.00 0.24
N VAL A 91 -13.85 5.15 0.40
CA VAL A 91 -13.87 4.11 1.45
C VAL A 91 -12.72 3.12 1.24
N ALA A 92 -12.47 2.72 -0.01
CA ALA A 92 -11.37 1.85 -0.36
C ALA A 92 -10.00 2.47 -0.03
N ARG A 93 -9.87 3.79 -0.19
CA ARG A 93 -8.64 4.51 0.19
C ARG A 93 -8.36 4.42 1.68
N TRP A 94 -9.35 4.70 2.52
CA TRP A 94 -9.21 4.57 3.98
C TRP A 94 -8.94 3.13 4.39
N PHE A 95 -9.60 2.18 3.74
CA PHE A 95 -9.36 0.77 3.93
C PHE A 95 -7.90 0.40 3.57
N ALA A 96 -7.39 0.92 2.45
CA ALA A 96 -6.01 0.70 2.03
C ALA A 96 -5.01 1.24 3.05
N VAL A 97 -5.26 2.43 3.63
CA VAL A 97 -4.42 3.02 4.67
C VAL A 97 -4.34 2.10 5.90
N VAL A 98 -5.48 1.60 6.36
CA VAL A 98 -5.54 0.69 7.51
C VAL A 98 -4.80 -0.62 7.21
N VAL A 99 -5.04 -1.21 6.04
CA VAL A 99 -4.40 -2.47 5.65
C VAL A 99 -2.88 -2.32 5.50
N LEU A 100 -2.41 -1.21 4.92
CA LEU A 100 -0.98 -0.92 4.82
C LEU A 100 -0.33 -0.74 6.19
N GLY A 101 -1.00 -0.05 7.10
CA GLY A 101 -0.53 0.09 8.48
C GLY A 101 -0.41 -1.25 9.20
N LEU A 102 -1.43 -2.10 9.07
CA LEU A 102 -1.40 -3.46 9.61
C LEU A 102 -0.30 -4.30 8.97
N ASN A 103 -0.09 -4.15 7.67
CA ASN A 103 0.97 -4.86 6.97
C ASN A 103 2.37 -4.44 7.46
N ALA A 104 2.59 -3.14 7.66
CA ALA A 104 3.86 -2.65 8.21
C ALA A 104 4.13 -3.24 9.60
N ILE A 105 3.10 -3.34 10.44
CA ILE A 105 3.21 -3.98 11.76
C ILE A 105 3.53 -5.47 11.60
N ASP A 106 2.82 -6.18 10.72
CA ASP A 106 3.07 -7.60 10.42
C ASP A 106 4.53 -7.81 10.00
N GLN A 107 5.05 -6.97 9.12
CA GLN A 107 6.44 -7.06 8.66
C GLN A 107 7.46 -6.78 9.77
N MET A 108 7.13 -5.98 10.78
CA MET A 108 8.01 -5.77 11.92
C MET A 108 8.29 -7.08 12.68
N PHE A 109 7.32 -7.99 12.74
CA PHE A 109 7.52 -9.30 13.36
C PHE A 109 8.39 -10.24 12.52
N PHE A 110 8.49 -10.00 11.21
CA PHE A 110 9.36 -10.77 10.32
C PHE A 110 10.81 -10.25 10.26
N ILE A 111 11.10 -9.06 10.79
CA ILE A 111 12.46 -8.47 10.76
C ILE A 111 13.52 -9.44 11.32
N PRO A 112 13.30 -10.13 12.46
CA PRO A 112 14.32 -11.05 12.97
C PRO A 112 14.66 -12.20 12.03
N ALA A 113 13.70 -12.65 11.21
CA ALA A 113 13.89 -13.74 10.26
C ALA A 113 14.44 -13.27 8.91
N TYR A 114 13.94 -12.14 8.41
CA TYR A 114 14.27 -11.61 7.09
C TYR A 114 14.41 -10.08 7.13
N PRO A 115 15.51 -9.54 7.68
CA PRO A 115 15.61 -8.10 7.93
C PRO A 115 15.57 -7.25 6.67
N PHE A 116 16.29 -7.63 5.61
CA PHE A 116 16.31 -6.85 4.37
C PHE A 116 14.98 -6.88 3.63
N TRP A 117 14.34 -8.03 3.58
CA TRP A 117 13.06 -8.21 2.91
C TRP A 117 11.96 -7.41 3.62
N SER A 118 11.87 -7.55 4.94
CA SER A 118 10.87 -6.85 5.75
C SER A 118 11.04 -5.33 5.69
N LEU A 119 12.27 -4.84 5.77
CA LEU A 119 12.55 -3.41 5.66
C LEU A 119 12.18 -2.86 4.29
N THR A 120 12.41 -3.62 3.23
CA THR A 120 12.00 -3.23 1.86
C THR A 120 10.49 -3.10 1.77
N ILE A 121 9.73 -4.06 2.28
CA ILE A 121 8.26 -4.01 2.27
C ILE A 121 7.76 -2.86 3.12
N ILE A 122 8.31 -2.64 4.31
CA ILE A 122 7.96 -1.51 5.19
C ILE A 122 8.20 -0.17 4.47
N ALA A 123 9.33 -0.03 3.78
CA ALA A 123 9.63 1.17 3.01
C ALA A 123 8.59 1.40 1.91
N MET A 124 8.19 0.35 1.20
CA MET A 124 7.13 0.42 0.18
C MET A 124 5.77 0.78 0.80
N ASP A 125 5.43 0.21 1.95
CA ASP A 125 4.22 0.54 2.71
C ASP A 125 4.18 2.02 3.08
N VAL A 126 5.28 2.56 3.60
CA VAL A 126 5.39 3.98 3.98
C VAL A 126 5.22 4.89 2.77
N VAL A 127 5.84 4.57 1.65
CA VAL A 127 5.71 5.35 0.40
C VAL A 127 4.27 5.30 -0.12
N ALA A 128 3.64 4.12 -0.10
CA ALA A 128 2.24 3.96 -0.50
C ALA A 128 1.29 4.74 0.43
N LEU A 129 1.51 4.67 1.74
CA LEU A 129 0.75 5.45 2.73
C LEU A 129 0.88 6.95 2.48
N TYR A 130 2.10 7.40 2.22
CA TYR A 130 2.34 8.81 1.90
C TYR A 130 1.55 9.24 0.67
N GLY A 131 1.62 8.46 -0.41
CA GLY A 131 0.88 8.74 -1.64
C GLY A 131 -0.63 8.80 -1.44
N LEU A 132 -1.19 7.86 -0.67
CA LEU A 132 -2.61 7.81 -0.38
C LEU A 132 -3.08 8.95 0.54
N CYS A 133 -2.31 9.26 1.58
CA CYS A 133 -2.69 10.26 2.56
C CYS A 133 -2.57 11.69 2.04
N VAL A 134 -1.48 12.00 1.34
CA VAL A 134 -1.18 13.37 0.90
C VAL A 134 -2.01 13.76 -0.32
N TYR A 135 -2.09 12.88 -1.32
CA TYR A 135 -2.71 13.22 -2.60
C TYR A 135 -4.16 12.77 -2.72
N GLY A 136 -4.54 11.72 -2.05
CA GLY A 136 -5.92 11.29 -1.99
C GLY A 136 -6.85 12.30 -1.30
N SER A 137 -6.38 13.02 -0.29
CA SER A 137 -7.16 14.04 0.40
C SER A 137 -7.43 15.27 -0.47
N ARG A 138 -6.47 15.71 -1.27
CA ARG A 138 -6.63 16.84 -2.19
C ARG A 138 -7.63 16.54 -3.30
N ALA A 139 -7.55 15.36 -3.91
CA ALA A 139 -8.49 14.94 -4.94
C ALA A 139 -9.93 14.89 -4.42
N ASN A 140 -10.14 14.52 -3.16
CA ASN A 140 -11.48 14.47 -2.55
C ASN A 140 -12.01 15.84 -2.17
N LEU A 141 -11.18 16.77 -1.76
CA LEU A 141 -11.59 18.15 -1.50
C LEU A 141 -12.03 18.85 -2.79
N GLU A 142 -11.43 18.54 -3.92
CA GLU A 142 -11.84 19.06 -5.23
C GLU A 142 -13.09 18.38 -5.79
N ALA A 143 -13.33 17.11 -5.43
CA ALA A 143 -14.53 16.37 -5.84
C ALA A 143 -15.80 16.71 -5.03
N ALA A 144 -15.63 17.29 -3.85
CA ALA A 144 -16.72 17.79 -3.03
C ALA A 144 -17.00 19.25 -3.39
#